data_dfe981c7802d3244d2f88dc845b94880
#
_entry.id   dfe981c7802d3244d2f88dc845b94880
#
_cell.length_a   1.000
_cell.length_b   1.000
_cell.length_c   1.000
_cell.angle_alpha   90.00
_cell.angle_beta   90.00
_cell.angle_gamma   90.00
#
_symmetry.space_group_name_H-M   'P 1'
#
loop_
_entity.id
_entity.type
_entity.pdbx_description
1 polymer ?
#
loop_
_entity_poly.entity_id
_entity_poly.type
_entity_poly.pdbx_seq_one_letter_code
_entity_poly.pdbx_strand_id
1 'polypeptide(L)'
;MKLTKTSEYAIRIMVYLANRQGEQLSALLLHQKLNIPYKYLGKMMRNLAAAGLVKSRRGKTGGYRLCCDLDKITLAHIVDVVEGLDSYERCLLGFETCGDEKPCPMHKLWGPQRDAIKAMIYNTTLQDLVDQEGISF
;
A
#
# COMPACT_ATOMS: atom_id res chain seq x y z
N MET A 1 3.51 9.89 -12.16
CA MET A 1 3.93 8.77 -11.29
C MET A 1 2.72 7.97 -10.88
N LYS A 2 2.83 6.67 -10.89
CA LYS A 2 1.72 5.76 -10.65
C LYS A 2 2.17 4.67 -9.67
N LEU A 3 1.26 4.20 -8.82
CA LEU A 3 1.52 3.02 -8.01
C LEU A 3 1.80 1.80 -8.88
N THR A 4 2.70 0.93 -8.44
CA THR A 4 2.90 -0.35 -9.12
C THR A 4 1.69 -1.25 -8.87
N LYS A 5 1.52 -2.28 -9.70
CA LYS A 5 0.47 -3.29 -9.50
C LYS A 5 0.56 -3.94 -8.12
N THR A 6 1.78 -4.18 -7.64
CA THR A 6 1.99 -4.75 -6.31
C THR A 6 1.42 -3.85 -5.22
N SER A 7 1.69 -2.54 -5.28
CA SER A 7 1.14 -1.58 -4.31
C SER A 7 -0.37 -1.42 -4.45
N GLU A 8 -0.90 -1.36 -5.68
CA GLU A 8 -2.34 -1.33 -5.90
C GLU A 8 -3.03 -2.53 -5.22
N TYR A 9 -2.50 -3.73 -5.44
CA TYR A 9 -3.05 -4.96 -4.85
C TYR A 9 -2.94 -4.95 -3.33
N ALA A 10 -1.79 -4.55 -2.78
CA ALA A 10 -1.58 -4.51 -1.33
C ALA A 10 -2.56 -3.54 -0.65
N ILE A 11 -2.74 -2.36 -1.20
CA ILE A 11 -3.69 -1.36 -0.66
C ILE A 11 -5.12 -1.91 -0.70
N ARG A 12 -5.52 -2.52 -1.82
CA ARG A 12 -6.85 -3.11 -1.96
C ARG A 12 -7.10 -4.23 -0.94
N ILE A 13 -6.10 -5.09 -0.73
CA ILE A 13 -6.17 -6.14 0.29
C ILE A 13 -6.32 -5.52 1.68
N MET A 14 -5.51 -4.54 2.02
CA MET A 14 -5.53 -3.92 3.34
C MET A 14 -6.87 -3.22 3.62
N VAL A 15 -7.44 -2.53 2.64
CA VAL A 15 -8.77 -1.92 2.79
C VAL A 15 -9.85 -2.99 2.91
N TYR A 16 -9.77 -4.07 2.16
CA TYR A 16 -10.72 -5.17 2.24
C TYR A 16 -10.68 -5.84 3.63
N LEU A 17 -9.49 -6.10 4.16
CA LEU A 17 -9.32 -6.62 5.51
C LEU A 17 -9.83 -5.63 6.57
N ALA A 18 -9.58 -4.33 6.36
CA ALA A 18 -10.01 -3.27 7.26
C ALA A 18 -11.54 -3.19 7.38
N ASN A 19 -12.26 -3.41 6.29
CA ASN A 19 -13.73 -3.46 6.28
C ASN A 19 -14.29 -4.72 6.93
N ARG A 20 -13.45 -5.71 7.22
CA ARG A 20 -13.84 -7.00 7.79
C ARG A 20 -12.99 -7.36 9.01
N GLN A 21 -12.86 -6.41 9.91
CA GLN A 21 -12.08 -6.62 11.13
C GLN A 21 -12.60 -7.80 11.94
N GLY A 22 -11.69 -8.59 12.47
CA GLY A 22 -12.00 -9.78 13.27
C GLY A 22 -12.23 -11.04 12.47
N GLU A 23 -12.37 -10.95 11.14
CA GLU A 23 -12.52 -12.11 10.27
C GLU A 23 -11.16 -12.61 9.77
N GLN A 24 -11.02 -13.95 9.70
CA GLN A 24 -9.89 -14.60 9.06
C GLN A 24 -10.23 -14.81 7.58
N LEU A 25 -9.51 -14.15 6.68
CA LEU A 25 -9.77 -14.20 5.25
C LEU A 25 -8.64 -14.96 4.54
N SER A 26 -9.00 -16.03 3.84
CA SER A 26 -8.03 -16.87 3.12
C SER A 26 -7.46 -16.16 1.89
N ALA A 27 -6.28 -16.58 1.44
CA ALA A 27 -5.70 -16.10 0.19
C ALA A 27 -6.61 -16.40 -1.01
N LEU A 28 -7.27 -17.55 -1.01
CA LEU A 28 -8.22 -17.89 -2.07
C LEU A 28 -9.40 -16.93 -2.11
N LEU A 29 -9.95 -16.57 -0.96
CA LEU A 29 -11.04 -15.60 -0.87
C LEU A 29 -10.59 -14.21 -1.39
N LEU A 30 -9.41 -13.76 -0.97
CA LEU A 30 -8.85 -12.50 -1.44
C LEU A 30 -8.64 -12.48 -2.95
N HIS A 31 -8.11 -13.58 -3.51
CA HIS A 31 -7.98 -13.75 -4.95
C HIS A 31 -9.33 -13.62 -5.67
N GLN A 32 -10.35 -14.33 -5.20
CA GLN A 32 -11.67 -14.36 -5.82
C GLN A 32 -12.40 -13.02 -5.71
N LYS A 33 -12.38 -12.40 -4.54
CA LYS A 33 -13.13 -11.17 -4.27
C LYS A 33 -12.49 -9.93 -4.85
N LEU A 34 -11.16 -9.86 -4.88
CA LEU A 34 -10.44 -8.69 -5.35
C LEU A 34 -9.90 -8.84 -6.77
N ASN A 35 -10.09 -10.02 -7.36
CA ASN A 35 -9.57 -10.34 -8.70
C ASN A 35 -8.06 -10.09 -8.82
N ILE A 36 -7.32 -10.49 -7.79
CA ILE A 36 -5.85 -10.41 -7.74
C ILE A 36 -5.29 -11.78 -8.13
N PRO A 37 -4.35 -11.87 -9.07
CA PRO A 37 -3.76 -13.15 -9.44
C PRO A 37 -3.18 -13.87 -8.22
N TYR A 38 -3.55 -15.12 -8.03
CA TYR A 38 -3.19 -15.91 -6.84
C TYR A 38 -1.68 -15.97 -6.61
N LYS A 39 -0.90 -16.01 -7.68
CA LYS A 39 0.57 -16.09 -7.62
C LYS A 39 1.23 -14.92 -6.87
N TYR A 40 0.58 -13.73 -6.84
CA TYR A 40 1.12 -12.56 -6.14
C TYR A 40 0.83 -12.58 -4.63
N LEU A 41 -0.20 -13.30 -4.21
CA LEU A 41 -0.70 -13.22 -2.82
C LEU A 41 0.29 -13.79 -1.81
N GLY A 42 0.92 -14.92 -2.10
CA GLY A 42 1.80 -15.59 -1.14
C GLY A 42 2.93 -14.70 -0.64
N LYS A 43 3.72 -14.14 -1.55
CA LYS A 43 4.85 -13.26 -1.20
C LYS A 43 4.37 -11.96 -0.56
N MET A 44 3.32 -11.36 -1.13
CA MET A 44 2.77 -10.10 -0.63
C MET A 44 2.26 -10.25 0.80
N MET A 45 1.49 -11.29 1.08
CA MET A 45 0.96 -11.53 2.42
C MET A 45 2.06 -11.86 3.42
N ARG A 46 3.13 -12.58 3.01
CA ARG A 46 4.29 -12.80 3.86
C ARG A 46 4.99 -11.50 4.21
N ASN A 47 5.16 -10.60 3.25
CA ASN A 47 5.79 -9.30 3.48
C ASN A 47 4.95 -8.44 4.44
N LEU A 48 3.64 -8.40 4.25
CA LEU A 48 2.73 -7.68 5.14
C LEU A 48 2.74 -8.26 6.56
N ALA A 49 2.79 -9.58 6.68
CA ALA A 49 2.87 -10.25 7.98
C ALA A 49 4.22 -10.00 8.67
N ALA A 50 5.32 -10.06 7.92
CA ALA A 50 6.66 -9.77 8.46
C ALA A 50 6.78 -8.32 8.96
N ALA A 51 6.08 -7.40 8.33
CA ALA A 51 6.02 -5.99 8.75
C ALA A 51 5.06 -5.73 9.92
N GLY A 52 4.32 -6.76 10.36
CA GLY A 52 3.39 -6.63 11.48
C GLY A 52 2.05 -6.01 11.12
N LEU A 53 1.72 -5.86 9.84
CA LEU A 53 0.46 -5.26 9.39
C LEU A 53 -0.70 -6.24 9.36
N VAL A 54 -0.40 -7.52 9.12
CA VAL A 54 -1.39 -8.61 9.15
C VAL A 54 -0.86 -9.77 9.97
N LYS A 55 -1.78 -10.58 10.49
CA LYS A 55 -1.48 -11.88 11.11
C LYS A 55 -2.02 -12.99 10.23
N SER A 56 -1.20 -14.03 10.07
CA SER A 56 -1.63 -15.26 9.42
C SER A 56 -1.97 -16.33 10.44
N ARG A 57 -2.96 -17.16 10.12
CA ARG A 57 -3.33 -18.34 10.90
C ARG A 57 -3.44 -19.52 9.96
N ARG A 58 -2.82 -20.63 10.32
CA ARG A 58 -2.88 -21.88 9.54
C ARG A 58 -4.15 -22.67 9.87
N GLY A 59 -4.54 -23.58 8.95
CA GLY A 59 -5.62 -24.53 9.11
C GLY A 59 -6.90 -24.16 8.35
N LYS A 60 -7.96 -24.96 8.55
CA LYS A 60 -9.23 -24.79 7.83
C LYS A 60 -9.94 -23.47 8.13
N THR A 61 -9.79 -22.97 9.35
CA THR A 61 -10.34 -21.68 9.78
C THR A 61 -9.31 -20.58 9.75
N GLY A 62 -8.18 -20.84 9.10
CA GLY A 62 -7.06 -19.91 8.99
C GLY A 62 -7.27 -18.85 7.92
N GLY A 63 -6.29 -18.01 7.79
CA GLY A 63 -6.26 -16.90 6.83
C GLY A 63 -5.51 -15.73 7.38
N TYR A 64 -5.85 -14.55 6.92
CA TYR A 64 -5.20 -13.31 7.29
C TYR A 64 -6.19 -12.34 7.91
N ARG A 65 -5.73 -11.57 8.88
CA ARG A 65 -6.47 -10.48 9.50
C ARG A 65 -5.53 -9.32 9.81
N LEU A 66 -6.09 -8.12 9.93
CA LEU A 66 -5.33 -6.98 10.42
C LEU A 66 -4.94 -7.17 11.89
N CYS A 67 -3.77 -6.64 12.26
CA CYS A 67 -3.29 -6.68 13.65
C CYS A 67 -2.89 -5.31 14.20
N CYS A 68 -3.20 -4.23 13.48
CA CYS A 68 -2.92 -2.86 13.90
C CYS A 68 -4.17 -2.00 13.81
N ASP A 69 -4.17 -0.90 14.57
CA ASP A 69 -5.23 0.10 14.48
C ASP A 69 -5.19 0.77 13.09
N LEU A 70 -6.36 0.99 12.50
CA LEU A 70 -6.49 1.53 11.15
C LEU A 70 -5.91 2.95 11.01
N ASP A 71 -6.01 3.75 12.06
CA ASP A 71 -5.49 5.12 12.10
C ASP A 71 -3.96 5.20 12.18
N LYS A 72 -3.29 4.08 12.44
CA LYS A 72 -1.83 3.98 12.54
C LYS A 72 -1.18 3.43 11.30
N ILE A 73 -1.95 2.93 10.34
CA ILE A 73 -1.43 2.38 9.08
C ILE A 73 -1.69 3.40 7.98
N THR A 74 -0.61 3.95 7.40
CA THR A 74 -0.69 4.87 6.26
C THR A 74 -0.47 4.14 4.94
N LEU A 75 -0.83 4.78 3.83
CA LEU A 75 -0.50 4.27 2.50
C LEU A 75 1.01 4.11 2.33
N ALA A 76 1.81 5.03 2.90
CA ALA A 76 3.27 4.93 2.85
C ALA A 76 3.78 3.65 3.51
N HIS A 77 3.22 3.24 4.65
CA HIS A 77 3.58 1.97 5.30
C HIS A 77 3.35 0.78 4.38
N ILE A 78 2.21 0.73 3.71
CA ILE A 78 1.85 -0.37 2.81
C ILE A 78 2.78 -0.40 1.60
N VAL A 79 2.97 0.74 0.95
CA VAL A 79 3.84 0.88 -0.22
C VAL A 79 5.28 0.51 0.11
N ASP A 80 5.78 0.97 1.26
CA ASP A 80 7.14 0.68 1.70
C ASP A 80 7.40 -0.82 1.86
N VAL A 81 6.44 -1.53 2.42
CA VAL A 81 6.54 -2.99 2.64
C VAL A 81 6.64 -3.77 1.33
N VAL A 82 5.94 -3.36 0.29
CA VAL A 82 5.81 -4.15 -0.94
C VAL A 82 6.72 -3.70 -2.08
N GLU A 83 7.11 -2.44 -2.12
CA GLU A 83 7.98 -1.93 -3.20
C GLU A 83 9.03 -0.91 -2.74
N GLY A 84 8.97 -0.45 -1.50
CA GLY A 84 9.81 0.64 -1.01
C GLY A 84 9.32 2.01 -1.48
N LEU A 85 9.87 3.07 -0.87
CA LEU A 85 9.47 4.46 -1.11
C LEU A 85 10.47 5.23 -2.00
N ASP A 86 11.57 4.62 -2.40
CA ASP A 86 12.64 5.27 -3.15
C ASP A 86 12.15 5.91 -4.45
N SER A 87 11.21 5.26 -5.14
CA SER A 87 10.65 5.78 -6.40
C SER A 87 9.95 7.13 -6.24
N TYR A 88 9.47 7.44 -5.03
CA TYR A 88 8.79 8.70 -4.72
C TYR A 88 9.74 9.84 -4.41
N GLU A 89 11.04 9.54 -4.27
CA GLU A 89 12.10 10.53 -4.06
C GLU A 89 12.84 10.88 -5.35
N ARG A 90 12.61 10.12 -6.42
CA ARG A 90 13.40 10.23 -7.65
C ARG A 90 13.05 11.44 -8.50
N CYS A 91 14.05 11.88 -9.25
CA CYS A 91 13.87 12.84 -10.33
C CYS A 91 12.99 12.24 -11.43
N LEU A 92 12.08 13.04 -11.97
CA LEU A 92 11.20 12.62 -13.09
C LEU A 92 12.01 12.18 -14.32
N LEU A 93 13.15 12.83 -14.56
CA LEU A 93 14.02 12.54 -15.70
C LEU A 93 15.10 11.49 -15.40
N GLY A 94 15.09 10.90 -14.20
CA GLY A 94 16.00 9.81 -13.85
C GLY A 94 17.41 10.24 -13.40
N PHE A 95 17.62 11.50 -13.08
CA PHE A 95 18.89 11.93 -12.47
C PHE A 95 19.03 11.34 -11.06
N GLU A 96 20.27 11.13 -10.62
CA GLU A 96 20.57 10.50 -9.34
C GLU A 96 19.96 11.22 -8.13
N THR A 97 19.95 12.55 -8.18
CA THR A 97 19.41 13.39 -7.11
C THR A 97 18.31 14.30 -7.63
N CYS A 98 17.29 14.52 -6.81
CA CYS A 98 16.24 15.49 -7.06
C CYS A 98 16.26 16.52 -5.94
N GLY A 99 16.94 17.65 -6.14
CA GLY A 99 17.12 18.68 -5.13
C GLY A 99 17.49 20.01 -5.73
N ASP A 100 17.48 21.04 -4.89
CA ASP A 100 17.71 22.42 -5.30
C ASP A 100 19.17 22.73 -5.67
N GLU A 101 20.11 21.92 -5.17
CA GLU A 101 21.54 22.14 -5.45
C GLU A 101 21.92 21.85 -6.90
N LYS A 102 21.29 20.81 -7.50
CA LYS A 102 21.52 20.44 -8.90
C LYS A 102 20.18 20.15 -9.57
N PRO A 103 19.37 21.18 -9.82
CA PRO A 103 18.03 20.96 -10.36
C PRO A 103 18.08 20.52 -11.83
N CYS A 104 17.25 19.53 -12.18
CA CYS A 104 17.01 19.18 -13.57
C CYS A 104 16.03 20.17 -14.21
N PRO A 105 15.88 20.17 -15.55
CA PRO A 105 14.96 21.11 -16.22
C PRO A 105 13.51 21.04 -15.75
N MET A 106 13.08 19.89 -15.23
CA MET A 106 11.72 19.67 -14.72
C MET A 106 11.56 19.93 -13.23
N HIS A 107 12.64 20.25 -12.52
CA HIS A 107 12.62 20.31 -11.05
C HIS A 107 11.57 21.27 -10.49
N LYS A 108 11.46 22.46 -11.05
CA LYS A 108 10.49 23.48 -10.59
C LYS A 108 9.05 23.05 -10.77
N LEU A 109 8.75 22.25 -11.80
CA LEU A 109 7.42 21.74 -12.10
C LEU A 109 7.14 20.45 -11.35
N TRP A 110 8.11 19.55 -11.31
CA TRP A 110 7.97 18.23 -10.72
C TRP A 110 8.06 18.24 -9.19
N GLY A 111 8.98 19.01 -8.61
CA GLY A 111 9.21 19.05 -7.16
C GLY A 111 7.93 19.21 -6.33
N PRO A 112 7.11 20.24 -6.60
CA PRO A 112 5.85 20.42 -5.88
C PRO A 112 4.87 19.27 -6.06
N GLN A 113 4.80 18.67 -7.25
CA GLN A 113 3.92 17.51 -7.53
C GLN A 113 4.39 16.27 -6.76
N ARG A 114 5.68 16.00 -6.78
CA ARG A 114 6.29 14.92 -6.01
C ARG A 114 5.98 15.09 -4.51
N ASP A 115 6.17 16.27 -3.98
CA ASP A 115 5.95 16.56 -2.57
C ASP A 115 4.47 16.41 -2.20
N ALA A 116 3.56 16.81 -3.09
CA ALA A 116 2.12 16.61 -2.90
C ALA A 116 1.73 15.13 -2.88
N ILE A 117 2.30 14.32 -3.78
CA ILE A 117 2.09 12.86 -3.80
C ILE A 117 2.63 12.23 -2.52
N LYS A 118 3.82 12.60 -2.10
CA LYS A 118 4.41 12.13 -0.83
C LYS A 118 3.52 12.48 0.35
N ALA A 119 3.08 13.72 0.47
CA ALA A 119 2.19 14.15 1.55
C ALA A 119 0.91 13.31 1.56
N MET A 120 0.32 13.03 0.41
CA MET A 120 -0.87 12.21 0.29
C MET A 120 -0.64 10.80 0.84
N ILE A 121 0.42 10.10 0.42
CA ILE A 121 0.66 8.72 0.86
C ILE A 121 1.12 8.61 2.32
N TYR A 122 1.81 9.61 2.85
CA TYR A 122 2.26 9.64 4.24
C TYR A 122 1.15 10.03 5.22
N ASN A 123 0.17 10.81 4.78
CA ASN A 123 -0.89 11.33 5.65
C ASN A 123 -2.22 10.59 5.52
N THR A 124 -2.42 9.79 4.49
CA THR A 124 -3.65 9.02 4.31
C THR A 124 -3.54 7.69 5.06
N THR A 125 -4.47 7.44 5.98
CA THR A 125 -4.54 6.22 6.77
C THR A 125 -5.55 5.23 6.20
N LEU A 126 -5.50 3.98 6.64
CA LEU A 126 -6.56 3.01 6.33
C LEU A 126 -7.91 3.48 6.86
N GLN A 127 -7.94 4.13 8.03
CA GLN A 127 -9.17 4.68 8.58
C GLN A 127 -9.81 5.68 7.61
N ASP A 128 -9.01 6.58 7.03
CA ASP A 128 -9.50 7.56 6.05
C ASP A 128 -10.14 6.88 4.83
N LEU A 129 -9.59 5.75 4.39
CA LEU A 129 -10.10 5.01 3.23
C LEU A 129 -11.37 4.23 3.53
N VAL A 130 -11.50 3.70 4.75
CA VAL A 130 -12.70 2.96 5.18
C VAL A 130 -13.86 3.88 5.45
N ASP A 131 -13.58 5.09 5.94
CA ASP A 131 -14.60 6.07 6.31
C ASP A 131 -15.27 6.73 5.09
N GLN A 132 -14.78 6.48 3.88
CA GLN A 132 -15.39 7.02 2.68
C GLN A 132 -16.62 6.22 2.28
N GLU A 133 -17.79 6.82 2.45
CA GLU A 133 -19.06 6.19 2.10
C GLU A 133 -19.22 6.03 0.59
N GLY A 134 -19.83 4.92 0.18
CA GLY A 134 -20.18 4.66 -1.21
C GLY A 134 -19.04 4.20 -2.10
N ILE A 135 -17.84 3.98 -1.55
CA ILE A 135 -16.71 3.44 -2.30
C ILE A 135 -16.56 1.95 -1.96
N SER A 136 -16.58 1.11 -2.99
CA SER A 136 -16.38 -0.33 -2.86
C SER A 136 -15.25 -0.83 -3.78
N PHE A 137 -14.69 -1.95 -3.42
CA PHE A 137 -13.70 -2.64 -4.23
C PHE A 137 -14.31 -3.84 -4.92
#